data_b6498f1936dbddee5aa0e91ea3b8440a
#
_entry.id   b6498f1936dbddee5aa0e91ea3b8440a
#
_cell.length_a   1.000
_cell.length_b   1.000
_cell.length_c   1.000
_cell.angle_alpha   90.00
_cell.angle_beta   90.00
_cell.angle_gamma   90.00
#
_symmetry.space_group_name_H-M   'P 1'
#
loop_
_entity.id
_entity.type
_entity.pdbx_description
1 polymer ?
#
loop_
_entity_poly.entity_id
_entity_poly.type
_entity_poly.pdbx_seq_one_letter_code
_entity_poly.pdbx_strand_id
1 'polypeptide(L)'
;MMKDILEIAEKNPQYRHLLFSRGFLFTDAAVDATAFPFYGTWKEIGVCNYQLLVHPELNCYIAATSDITAVLIGHVYNPFDGLYNEKEILEKYLEAQDRLSYYNEWTGLFTLIVISDDRVEVFGDCAGMQSNWYACINAHFYLSSHAQLIGDICRLPQTDYAKKMQHYRFWKMYGVFFPGDISQFEDVFRLVPNHILSLSCAEHTCKLTRFYPFRDLEKVTSKEEYDRVISKIAEILHETMRLISEKWDHPSISMTGGMDSKTTLACANGLYDQFRYYSYISMYGDKPDADAAAKIADAIGVEHKTYVISENNEDFADLPIIRSILEHNLGDIGSVNDNDVRKRLYFLNTGAVSLEVKSWVSEIGRANYYKKFGFRKMPHRLSARQMTTMY
;
A
#
# COMPACT_ATOMS: atom_id res chain seq x y z
N MET A 1 -12.87 -8.22 -20.90
CA MET A 1 -11.91 -7.61 -19.94
C MET A 1 -10.54 -7.35 -20.57
N MET A 2 -9.67 -8.31 -20.80
CA MET A 2 -8.33 -8.04 -21.36
C MET A 2 -8.36 -7.40 -22.76
N LYS A 3 -9.28 -7.79 -23.65
CA LYS A 3 -9.44 -7.15 -24.96
C LYS A 3 -9.88 -5.69 -24.85
N ASP A 4 -10.78 -5.40 -23.94
CA ASP A 4 -11.34 -4.06 -23.79
C ASP A 4 -10.31 -3.07 -23.24
N ILE A 5 -9.51 -3.48 -22.25
CA ILE A 5 -8.45 -2.61 -21.70
C ILE A 5 -7.31 -2.42 -22.69
N LEU A 6 -6.95 -3.44 -23.46
CA LEU A 6 -5.96 -3.33 -24.51
C LEU A 6 -6.39 -2.30 -25.56
N GLU A 7 -7.64 -2.37 -26.01
CA GLU A 7 -8.21 -1.40 -26.97
C GLU A 7 -8.24 0.02 -26.41
N ILE A 8 -8.61 0.18 -25.12
CA ILE A 8 -8.57 1.48 -24.44
C ILE A 8 -7.15 2.03 -24.37
N ALA A 9 -6.18 1.22 -23.99
CA ALA A 9 -4.78 1.62 -23.88
C ALA A 9 -4.16 1.96 -25.24
N GLU A 10 -4.53 1.23 -26.30
CA GLU A 10 -4.09 1.52 -27.68
C GLU A 10 -4.63 2.85 -28.20
N LYS A 11 -5.91 3.15 -27.93
CA LYS A 11 -6.56 4.40 -28.33
C LYS A 11 -6.15 5.61 -27.49
N ASN A 12 -5.63 5.39 -26.27
CA ASN A 12 -5.30 6.45 -25.32
C ASN A 12 -3.88 6.27 -24.75
N PRO A 13 -2.83 6.38 -25.59
CA PRO A 13 -1.45 6.11 -25.17
C PRO A 13 -0.96 7.03 -24.04
N GLN A 14 -1.53 8.23 -23.90
CA GLN A 14 -1.22 9.17 -22.82
C GLN A 14 -1.58 8.64 -21.41
N TYR A 15 -2.51 7.67 -21.31
CA TYR A 15 -2.95 7.07 -20.05
C TYR A 15 -2.37 5.69 -19.78
N ARG A 16 -1.48 5.17 -20.65
CA ARG A 16 -0.80 3.87 -20.43
C ARG A 16 -0.02 3.83 -19.12
N HIS A 17 0.53 4.96 -18.69
CA HIS A 17 1.25 5.08 -17.43
C HIS A 17 0.35 4.87 -16.19
N LEU A 18 -0.98 4.89 -16.34
CA LEU A 18 -1.92 4.57 -15.26
C LEU A 18 -2.22 3.08 -15.14
N LEU A 19 -1.85 2.27 -16.15
CA LEU A 19 -1.94 0.81 -16.04
C LEU A 19 -0.94 0.32 -15.01
N PHE A 20 -1.47 -0.33 -13.97
CA PHE A 20 -0.68 -0.82 -12.84
C PHE A 20 0.30 0.23 -12.28
N SER A 21 -0.15 1.48 -12.19
CA SER A 21 0.68 2.60 -11.71
C SER A 21 1.36 2.26 -10.38
N ARG A 22 2.66 2.60 -10.26
CA ARG A 22 3.52 2.24 -9.13
C ARG A 22 3.56 0.74 -8.85
N GLY A 23 3.44 -0.06 -9.90
CA GLY A 23 3.47 -1.50 -9.84
C GLY A 23 4.86 -2.08 -10.11
N PHE A 24 4.98 -3.37 -9.81
CA PHE A 24 6.14 -4.17 -10.16
C PHE A 24 5.74 -5.62 -10.50
N LEU A 25 6.62 -6.29 -11.21
CA LEU A 25 6.58 -7.73 -11.45
C LEU A 25 7.99 -8.30 -11.26
N PHE A 26 8.13 -9.30 -10.40
CA PHE A 26 9.35 -10.07 -10.20
C PHE A 26 9.06 -11.54 -10.54
N THR A 27 9.84 -12.13 -11.44
CA THR A 27 9.59 -13.48 -11.96
C THR A 27 10.86 -14.11 -12.54
N ASP A 28 10.92 -15.45 -12.54
CA ASP A 28 11.91 -16.25 -13.27
C ASP A 28 11.44 -16.65 -14.68
N ALA A 29 10.20 -16.32 -15.03
CA ALA A 29 9.68 -16.50 -16.37
C ALA A 29 10.19 -15.39 -17.31
N ALA A 30 10.41 -15.73 -18.58
CA ALA A 30 10.69 -14.72 -19.59
C ALA A 30 9.42 -13.92 -19.92
N VAL A 31 9.47 -12.60 -19.72
CA VAL A 31 8.36 -11.67 -19.98
C VAL A 31 8.81 -10.61 -20.99
N ASP A 32 8.00 -10.39 -22.01
CA ASP A 32 8.26 -9.35 -23.00
C ASP A 32 7.90 -7.96 -22.45
N ALA A 33 8.91 -7.21 -22.04
CA ALA A 33 8.75 -5.86 -21.51
C ALA A 33 8.24 -4.84 -22.54
N THR A 34 8.27 -5.16 -23.84
CA THR A 34 7.79 -4.26 -24.91
C THR A 34 6.30 -4.40 -25.19
N ALA A 35 5.72 -5.52 -24.75
CA ALA A 35 4.30 -5.82 -24.93
C ALA A 35 3.41 -5.22 -23.84
N PHE A 36 2.08 -5.33 -24.05
CA PHE A 36 1.10 -5.03 -22.99
C PHE A 36 1.36 -5.90 -21.75
N PRO A 37 1.30 -5.36 -20.54
CA PRO A 37 0.91 -4.00 -20.18
C PRO A 37 2.08 -3.02 -20.03
N PHE A 38 3.31 -3.42 -20.31
CA PHE A 38 4.54 -2.64 -20.04
C PHE A 38 4.86 -1.62 -21.12
N TYR A 39 4.60 -1.95 -22.39
CA TYR A 39 4.85 -1.09 -23.57
C TYR A 39 6.28 -0.53 -23.67
N GLY A 40 7.26 -1.21 -23.08
CA GLY A 40 8.64 -0.73 -23.01
C GLY A 40 8.86 0.49 -22.13
N THR A 41 7.87 0.87 -21.32
CA THR A 41 7.98 2.05 -20.43
C THR A 41 8.47 1.69 -19.03
N TRP A 42 8.31 0.44 -18.61
CA TRP A 42 8.79 -0.01 -17.30
C TRP A 42 10.29 -0.26 -17.32
N LYS A 43 10.94 -0.03 -16.18
CA LYS A 43 12.36 -0.36 -16.00
C LYS A 43 12.50 -1.86 -15.88
N GLU A 44 13.36 -2.46 -16.70
CA GLU A 44 13.72 -3.86 -16.64
C GLU A 44 15.07 -4.01 -15.95
N ILE A 45 15.13 -4.86 -14.93
CA ILE A 45 16.31 -5.09 -14.09
C ILE A 45 16.49 -6.60 -13.93
N GLY A 46 17.67 -7.11 -14.33
CA GLY A 46 18.07 -8.49 -14.03
C GLY A 46 18.55 -8.58 -12.58
N VAL A 47 18.01 -9.52 -11.81
CA VAL A 47 18.41 -9.77 -10.42
C VAL A 47 18.61 -11.27 -10.23
N CYS A 48 19.86 -11.72 -10.15
CA CYS A 48 20.20 -13.15 -10.13
C CYS A 48 19.56 -13.84 -11.38
N ASN A 49 18.73 -14.86 -11.16
CA ASN A 49 18.02 -15.58 -12.21
C ASN A 49 16.59 -15.04 -12.45
N TYR A 50 16.28 -13.87 -11.94
CA TYR A 50 14.95 -13.24 -12.02
C TYR A 50 14.98 -11.98 -12.89
N GLN A 51 13.86 -11.71 -13.53
CA GLN A 51 13.55 -10.45 -14.18
C GLN A 51 12.66 -9.62 -13.24
N LEU A 52 13.04 -8.37 -12.98
CA LEU A 52 12.25 -7.41 -12.24
C LEU A 52 11.83 -6.28 -13.16
N LEU A 53 10.54 -6.13 -13.37
CA LEU A 53 9.93 -5.01 -14.10
C LEU A 53 9.32 -4.05 -13.10
N VAL A 54 9.71 -2.76 -13.15
CA VAL A 54 9.30 -1.74 -12.20
C VAL A 54 8.71 -0.54 -12.93
N HIS A 55 7.53 -0.12 -12.53
CA HIS A 55 6.89 1.08 -13.05
C HIS A 55 7.79 2.32 -12.87
N PRO A 56 7.84 3.27 -13.82
CA PRO A 56 8.73 4.44 -13.77
C PRO A 56 8.61 5.28 -12.49
N GLU A 57 7.42 5.35 -11.89
CA GLU A 57 7.14 6.11 -10.67
C GLU A 57 7.42 5.32 -9.37
N LEU A 58 7.94 4.11 -9.47
CA LEU A 58 8.28 3.29 -8.31
C LEU A 58 9.80 3.19 -8.16
N ASN A 59 10.30 3.44 -6.96
CA ASN A 59 11.71 3.31 -6.67
C ASN A 59 12.07 1.85 -6.35
N CYS A 60 13.28 1.46 -6.76
CA CYS A 60 13.85 0.15 -6.49
C CYS A 60 15.33 0.31 -6.18
N TYR A 61 15.80 -0.39 -5.15
CA TYR A 61 17.17 -0.40 -4.66
C TYR A 61 17.64 -1.83 -4.51
N ILE A 62 18.88 -2.08 -4.87
CA ILE A 62 19.50 -3.41 -4.80
C ILE A 62 20.82 -3.29 -4.05
N ALA A 63 21.03 -4.19 -3.09
CA ALA A 63 22.29 -4.38 -2.42
C ALA A 63 22.59 -5.87 -2.31
N ALA A 64 23.87 -6.24 -2.31
CA ALA A 64 24.29 -7.64 -2.27
C ALA A 64 25.54 -7.83 -1.40
N THR A 65 25.63 -9.01 -0.79
CA THR A 65 26.84 -9.60 -0.22
C THR A 65 27.31 -10.76 -1.11
N SER A 66 28.31 -11.53 -0.65
CA SER A 66 28.72 -12.76 -1.35
C SER A 66 27.59 -13.78 -1.50
N ASP A 67 26.65 -13.84 -0.55
CA ASP A 67 25.72 -14.96 -0.39
C ASP A 67 24.25 -14.55 -0.52
N ILE A 68 23.96 -13.25 -0.50
CA ILE A 68 22.59 -12.71 -0.47
C ILE A 68 22.48 -11.47 -1.34
N THR A 69 21.42 -11.42 -2.15
CA THR A 69 20.99 -10.21 -2.84
C THR A 69 19.66 -9.76 -2.23
N ALA A 70 19.57 -8.50 -1.83
CA ALA A 70 18.35 -7.88 -1.32
C ALA A 70 17.84 -6.80 -2.28
N VAL A 71 16.55 -6.82 -2.56
CA VAL A 71 15.85 -5.85 -3.40
C VAL A 71 14.79 -5.16 -2.56
N LEU A 72 14.84 -3.85 -2.47
CA LEU A 72 13.85 -3.02 -1.80
C LEU A 72 13.07 -2.22 -2.85
N ILE A 73 11.76 -2.41 -2.90
CA ILE A 73 10.85 -1.73 -3.82
C ILE A 73 9.94 -0.81 -3.00
N GLY A 74 9.91 0.48 -3.32
CA GLY A 74 9.11 1.48 -2.61
C GLY A 74 9.91 2.40 -1.72
N HIS A 75 9.33 2.83 -0.59
CA HIS A 75 9.92 3.80 0.33
C HIS A 75 9.96 3.24 1.75
N VAL A 76 11.11 3.35 2.39
CA VAL A 76 11.33 2.91 3.77
C VAL A 76 12.01 3.99 4.59
N TYR A 77 11.71 4.00 5.88
CA TYR A 77 12.35 4.83 6.91
C TYR A 77 12.69 3.94 8.09
N ASN A 78 13.83 4.20 8.74
CA ASN A 78 14.14 3.63 10.04
C ASN A 78 14.20 4.75 11.09
N PRO A 79 13.12 4.99 11.84
CA PRO A 79 13.08 6.04 12.85
C PRO A 79 13.94 5.74 14.09
N PHE A 80 14.42 4.52 14.27
CA PHE A 80 15.32 4.16 15.37
C PHE A 80 16.78 4.54 15.08
N ASP A 81 17.18 4.42 13.81
CA ASP A 81 18.52 4.82 13.33
C ASP A 81 18.54 6.25 12.74
N GLY A 82 17.38 6.90 12.61
CA GLY A 82 17.28 8.22 11.99
C GLY A 82 17.54 8.20 10.48
N LEU A 83 17.19 7.12 9.78
CA LEU A 83 17.53 6.92 8.37
C LEU A 83 16.31 6.98 7.46
N TYR A 84 16.47 7.60 6.29
CA TYR A 84 15.48 7.65 5.22
C TYR A 84 16.02 7.30 3.83
N ASN A 85 17.32 7.01 3.72
CA ASN A 85 17.94 6.55 2.48
C ASN A 85 17.79 5.03 2.36
N GLU A 86 17.00 4.58 1.40
CA GLU A 86 16.68 3.17 1.21
C GLU A 86 17.91 2.31 0.95
N LYS A 87 18.89 2.85 0.22
CA LYS A 87 20.12 2.10 -0.07
C LYS A 87 20.93 1.86 1.22
N GLU A 88 21.09 2.89 2.04
CA GLU A 88 21.79 2.79 3.31
C GLU A 88 21.07 1.85 4.29
N ILE A 89 19.74 1.93 4.38
CA ILE A 89 18.92 1.04 5.20
C ILE A 89 19.09 -0.41 4.73
N LEU A 90 19.11 -0.64 3.40
CA LEU A 90 19.26 -1.97 2.83
C LEU A 90 20.68 -2.55 3.06
N GLU A 91 21.71 -1.73 2.95
CA GLU A 91 23.11 -2.11 3.26
C GLU A 91 23.24 -2.51 4.74
N LYS A 92 22.71 -1.70 5.67
CA LYS A 92 22.69 -2.03 7.11
C LYS A 92 21.87 -3.30 7.40
N TYR A 93 20.78 -3.53 6.69
CA TYR A 93 20.01 -4.77 6.80
C TYR A 93 20.88 -5.99 6.46
N LEU A 94 21.67 -5.92 5.41
CA LEU A 94 22.56 -7.03 5.01
C LEU A 94 23.67 -7.27 6.02
N GLU A 95 24.17 -6.24 6.70
CA GLU A 95 25.20 -6.29 7.73
C GLU A 95 24.66 -6.72 9.11
N ALA A 96 23.35 -6.59 9.34
CA ALA A 96 22.75 -6.88 10.64
C ALA A 96 22.87 -8.35 11.02
N GLN A 97 23.28 -8.63 12.27
CA GLN A 97 23.34 -9.99 12.81
C GLN A 97 21.95 -10.62 12.94
N ASP A 98 20.96 -9.82 13.36
CA ASP A 98 19.54 -10.19 13.40
C ASP A 98 18.77 -9.29 12.45
N ARG A 99 18.68 -9.73 11.18
CA ARG A 99 18.01 -9.01 10.11
C ARG A 99 16.51 -8.80 10.36
N LEU A 100 15.89 -9.76 11.04
CA LEU A 100 14.46 -9.67 11.31
C LEU A 100 14.16 -8.61 12.39
N SER A 101 14.99 -8.51 13.41
CA SER A 101 14.89 -7.43 14.40
C SER A 101 15.15 -6.07 13.77
N TYR A 102 16.12 -5.94 12.88
CA TYR A 102 16.39 -4.69 12.18
C TYR A 102 15.25 -4.29 11.24
N TYR A 103 14.70 -5.24 10.47
CA TYR A 103 13.50 -5.02 9.65
C TYR A 103 12.31 -4.55 10.49
N ASN A 104 12.15 -5.02 11.73
CA ASN A 104 11.02 -4.64 12.60
C ASN A 104 11.06 -3.16 13.03
N GLU A 105 12.16 -2.47 12.82
CA GLU A 105 12.30 -1.03 13.08
C GLU A 105 11.81 -0.16 11.92
N TRP A 106 11.51 -0.77 10.77
CA TRP A 106 11.17 -0.05 9.55
C TRP A 106 9.72 0.37 9.50
N THR A 107 9.49 1.52 8.89
CA THR A 107 8.17 2.00 8.50
C THR A 107 8.21 2.49 7.06
N GLY A 108 7.05 2.51 6.38
CA GLY A 108 6.98 2.94 4.99
C GLY A 108 5.99 2.14 4.16
N LEU A 109 6.11 2.25 2.86
CA LEU A 109 5.35 1.52 1.84
C LEU A 109 6.35 0.77 0.98
N PHE A 110 6.57 -0.50 1.26
CA PHE A 110 7.64 -1.23 0.60
C PHE A 110 7.41 -2.74 0.49
N THR A 111 8.16 -3.34 -0.42
CA THR A 111 8.39 -4.77 -0.53
C THR A 111 9.88 -5.03 -0.44
N LEU A 112 10.31 -5.94 0.43
CA LEU A 112 11.68 -6.44 0.53
C LEU A 112 11.73 -7.86 -0.03
N ILE A 113 12.60 -8.10 -1.01
CA ILE A 113 12.88 -9.43 -1.56
C ILE A 113 14.32 -9.77 -1.21
N VAL A 114 14.52 -10.94 -0.60
CA VAL A 114 15.84 -11.44 -0.20
C VAL A 114 16.10 -12.74 -0.94
N ILE A 115 17.15 -12.77 -1.75
CA ILE A 115 17.51 -13.91 -2.60
C ILE A 115 18.80 -14.52 -2.07
N SER A 116 18.77 -15.81 -1.79
CA SER A 116 19.92 -16.65 -1.51
C SER A 116 19.97 -17.81 -2.51
N ASP A 117 21.01 -18.66 -2.44
CA ASP A 117 21.21 -19.73 -3.42
C ASP A 117 20.03 -20.72 -3.50
N ASP A 118 19.35 -20.98 -2.39
CA ASP A 118 18.32 -22.00 -2.26
C ASP A 118 16.90 -21.46 -2.15
N ARG A 119 16.73 -20.16 -1.88
CA ARG A 119 15.40 -19.59 -1.62
C ARG A 119 15.28 -18.10 -1.94
N VAL A 120 14.04 -17.69 -2.15
CA VAL A 120 13.63 -16.29 -2.16
C VAL A 120 12.67 -16.04 -0.99
N GLU A 121 12.95 -15.02 -0.19
CA GLU A 121 12.07 -14.58 0.89
C GLU A 121 11.50 -13.22 0.57
N VAL A 122 10.20 -13.03 0.81
CA VAL A 122 9.50 -11.77 0.54
C VAL A 122 8.82 -11.28 1.80
N PHE A 123 9.05 -10.00 2.11
CA PHE A 123 8.48 -9.27 3.22
C PHE A 123 7.68 -8.08 2.68
N GLY A 124 6.51 -7.81 3.24
CA GLY A 124 5.75 -6.59 2.97
C GLY A 124 5.84 -5.60 4.12
N ASP A 125 5.45 -4.36 3.92
CA ASP A 125 5.31 -3.42 5.04
C ASP A 125 4.32 -3.92 6.09
N CYS A 126 4.43 -3.41 7.32
CA CYS A 126 3.70 -3.93 8.48
C CYS A 126 2.18 -3.87 8.35
N ALA A 127 1.65 -2.97 7.53
CA ALA A 127 0.22 -2.81 7.27
C ALA A 127 -0.23 -3.45 5.94
N GLY A 128 0.73 -3.93 5.09
CA GLY A 128 0.46 -4.47 3.76
C GLY A 128 -0.13 -3.43 2.81
N MET A 129 0.26 -2.16 2.98
CA MET A 129 -0.20 -1.06 2.13
C MET A 129 0.44 -1.13 0.75
N GLN A 130 1.72 -1.56 0.66
CA GLN A 130 2.29 -2.03 -0.59
C GLN A 130 1.76 -3.44 -0.83
N SER A 131 0.83 -3.58 -1.77
CA SER A 131 0.26 -4.89 -2.09
C SER A 131 1.29 -5.81 -2.71
N ASN A 132 1.27 -7.09 -2.29
CA ASN A 132 2.11 -8.16 -2.80
C ASN A 132 1.24 -9.36 -3.13
N TRP A 133 1.22 -9.76 -4.38
CA TRP A 133 0.52 -10.94 -4.90
C TRP A 133 1.52 -11.91 -5.46
N TYR A 134 1.36 -13.19 -5.21
CA TYR A 134 2.29 -14.21 -5.67
C TYR A 134 1.58 -15.43 -6.26
N ALA A 135 2.27 -16.12 -7.14
CA ALA A 135 1.81 -17.35 -7.77
C ALA A 135 2.99 -18.23 -8.16
N CYS A 136 2.75 -19.55 -8.19
CA CYS A 136 3.62 -20.52 -8.86
C CYS A 136 2.81 -21.16 -9.99
N ILE A 137 3.09 -20.77 -11.24
CA ILE A 137 2.31 -21.19 -12.41
C ILE A 137 3.29 -21.77 -13.44
N ASN A 138 3.00 -22.99 -13.92
CA ASN A 138 3.86 -23.68 -14.91
C ASN A 138 5.35 -23.76 -14.48
N ALA A 139 5.60 -24.05 -13.21
CA ALA A 139 6.92 -24.07 -12.59
C ALA A 139 7.68 -22.74 -12.60
N HIS A 140 7.00 -21.61 -12.80
CA HIS A 140 7.57 -20.28 -12.67
C HIS A 140 6.96 -19.55 -11.49
N PHE A 141 7.78 -18.75 -10.82
CA PHE A 141 7.36 -17.87 -9.74
C PHE A 141 7.02 -16.47 -10.25
N TYR A 142 5.93 -15.94 -9.75
CA TYR A 142 5.49 -14.57 -10.00
C TYR A 142 5.22 -13.87 -8.69
N LEU A 143 5.78 -12.69 -8.51
CA LEU A 143 5.47 -11.77 -7.43
C LEU A 143 5.16 -10.41 -8.04
N SER A 144 4.02 -9.83 -7.68
CA SER A 144 3.57 -8.57 -8.26
C SER A 144 2.81 -7.70 -7.27
N SER A 145 2.79 -6.42 -7.52
CA SER A 145 1.94 -5.45 -6.82
C SER A 145 0.44 -5.63 -7.08
N HIS A 146 0.06 -6.29 -8.18
CA HIS A 146 -1.33 -6.44 -8.62
C HIS A 146 -1.61 -7.89 -9.02
N ALA A 147 -2.68 -8.49 -8.46
CA ALA A 147 -3.13 -9.82 -8.89
C ALA A 147 -3.51 -9.82 -10.38
N GLN A 148 -4.14 -8.73 -10.86
CA GLN A 148 -4.53 -8.59 -12.26
C GLN A 148 -3.33 -8.59 -13.21
N LEU A 149 -2.19 -8.04 -12.81
CA LEU A 149 -0.96 -8.07 -13.63
C LEU A 149 -0.48 -9.52 -13.84
N ILE A 150 -0.50 -10.36 -12.81
CA ILE A 150 -0.21 -11.79 -12.94
C ILE A 150 -1.26 -12.45 -13.85
N GLY A 151 -2.54 -12.14 -13.63
CA GLY A 151 -3.64 -12.65 -14.44
C GLY A 151 -3.51 -12.34 -15.93
N ASP A 152 -3.11 -11.13 -16.28
CA ASP A 152 -2.92 -10.69 -17.66
C ASP A 152 -1.74 -11.41 -18.33
N ILE A 153 -0.60 -11.48 -17.63
CA ILE A 153 0.63 -12.09 -18.18
C ILE A 153 0.45 -13.61 -18.35
N CYS A 154 -0.12 -14.27 -17.34
CA CYS A 154 -0.37 -15.71 -17.39
C CYS A 154 -1.68 -16.06 -18.10
N ARG A 155 -2.48 -15.08 -18.54
CA ARG A 155 -3.78 -15.24 -19.22
C ARG A 155 -4.76 -16.07 -18.40
N LEU A 156 -4.83 -15.82 -17.09
CA LEU A 156 -5.67 -16.56 -16.18
C LEU A 156 -7.14 -16.15 -16.31
N PRO A 157 -8.07 -17.10 -16.32
CA PRO A 157 -9.50 -16.81 -16.22
C PRO A 157 -9.87 -16.48 -14.76
N GLN A 158 -10.86 -15.60 -14.58
CA GLN A 158 -11.47 -15.42 -13.26
C GLN A 158 -12.17 -16.70 -12.80
N THR A 159 -12.02 -17.02 -11.51
CA THR A 159 -12.68 -18.16 -10.90
C THR A 159 -14.20 -17.97 -10.82
N ASP A 160 -14.94 -19.06 -10.79
CA ASP A 160 -16.40 -19.02 -10.60
C ASP A 160 -16.77 -18.47 -9.22
N TYR A 161 -15.92 -18.69 -8.21
CA TYR A 161 -16.07 -18.09 -6.90
C TYR A 161 -16.01 -16.56 -6.97
N ALA A 162 -15.01 -15.99 -7.66
CA ALA A 162 -14.86 -14.54 -7.83
C ALA A 162 -16.07 -13.95 -8.55
N LYS A 163 -16.48 -14.54 -9.68
CA LYS A 163 -17.68 -14.13 -10.43
C LYS A 163 -18.93 -14.17 -9.56
N LYS A 164 -19.11 -15.21 -8.76
CA LYS A 164 -20.24 -15.34 -7.85
C LYS A 164 -20.21 -14.27 -6.76
N MET A 165 -19.05 -14.01 -6.14
CA MET A 165 -18.89 -12.99 -5.11
C MET A 165 -19.22 -11.59 -5.61
N GLN A 166 -18.79 -11.22 -6.82
CA GLN A 166 -19.08 -9.92 -7.44
C GLN A 166 -20.59 -9.67 -7.66
N HIS A 167 -21.42 -10.72 -7.69
CA HIS A 167 -22.87 -10.58 -7.82
C HIS A 167 -23.59 -10.38 -6.49
N TYR A 168 -22.95 -10.59 -5.36
CA TYR A 168 -23.61 -10.34 -4.07
C TYR A 168 -23.86 -8.85 -3.85
N ARG A 169 -25.04 -8.54 -3.29
CA ARG A 169 -25.43 -7.16 -2.97
C ARG A 169 -24.43 -6.47 -2.06
N PHE A 170 -23.89 -7.20 -1.08
CA PHE A 170 -22.89 -6.71 -0.16
C PHE A 170 -21.63 -6.23 -0.90
N TRP A 171 -21.15 -7.01 -1.87
CA TRP A 171 -20.02 -6.65 -2.71
C TRP A 171 -20.25 -5.33 -3.46
N LYS A 172 -21.42 -5.19 -4.08
CA LYS A 172 -21.79 -3.98 -4.82
C LYS A 172 -21.93 -2.73 -3.93
N MET A 173 -22.31 -2.93 -2.66
CA MET A 173 -22.52 -1.81 -1.71
C MET A 173 -21.23 -1.32 -1.07
N TYR A 174 -20.28 -2.19 -0.80
CA TYR A 174 -19.12 -1.88 0.02
C TYR A 174 -17.79 -1.91 -0.75
N GLY A 175 -17.78 -2.36 -2.00
CA GLY A 175 -16.58 -2.39 -2.85
C GLY A 175 -15.44 -3.15 -2.18
N VAL A 176 -15.74 -4.31 -1.59
CA VAL A 176 -14.83 -5.00 -0.69
C VAL A 176 -13.78 -5.82 -1.42
N PHE A 177 -12.69 -6.04 -0.75
CA PHE A 177 -11.63 -6.95 -1.15
C PHE A 177 -12.03 -8.41 -0.88
N PHE A 178 -11.45 -9.35 -1.60
CA PHE A 178 -11.58 -10.76 -1.28
C PHE A 178 -11.06 -11.04 0.14
N PRO A 179 -11.69 -11.95 0.89
CA PRO A 179 -11.26 -12.24 2.26
C PRO A 179 -9.94 -13.02 2.27
N GLY A 180 -9.10 -12.73 3.25
CA GLY A 180 -7.85 -13.44 3.47
C GLY A 180 -6.79 -13.15 2.41
N ASP A 181 -6.25 -14.21 1.83
CA ASP A 181 -5.14 -14.20 0.88
C ASP A 181 -5.56 -14.53 -0.57
N ILE A 182 -6.84 -14.82 -0.82
CA ILE A 182 -7.33 -15.18 -2.15
C ILE A 182 -7.48 -13.98 -3.09
N SER A 183 -7.37 -14.25 -4.39
CA SER A 183 -7.64 -13.29 -5.47
C SER A 183 -8.82 -13.73 -6.34
N GLN A 184 -9.07 -13.01 -7.42
CA GLN A 184 -10.02 -13.41 -8.46
C GLN A 184 -9.53 -14.59 -9.32
N PHE A 185 -8.27 -14.96 -9.22
CA PHE A 185 -7.65 -16.03 -9.99
C PHE A 185 -7.35 -17.22 -9.11
N GLU A 186 -7.36 -18.42 -9.69
CA GLU A 186 -6.87 -19.63 -9.05
C GLU A 186 -5.34 -19.53 -8.90
N ASP A 187 -4.80 -20.01 -7.79
CA ASP A 187 -3.37 -20.07 -7.48
C ASP A 187 -2.64 -18.70 -7.45
N VAL A 188 -3.38 -17.59 -7.42
CA VAL A 188 -2.82 -16.25 -7.16
C VAL A 188 -3.26 -15.78 -5.79
N PHE A 189 -2.28 -15.64 -4.88
CA PHE A 189 -2.51 -15.35 -3.47
C PHE A 189 -1.90 -14.01 -3.06
N ARG A 190 -2.48 -13.40 -2.02
CA ARG A 190 -1.94 -12.19 -1.41
C ARG A 190 -0.96 -12.54 -0.30
N LEU A 191 0.19 -11.90 -0.29
CA LEU A 191 1.05 -11.87 0.89
C LEU A 191 0.37 -11.02 1.97
N VAL A 192 -0.17 -11.67 2.99
CA VAL A 192 -0.82 -10.99 4.10
C VAL A 192 0.23 -10.38 5.05
N PRO A 193 -0.07 -9.25 5.70
CA PRO A 193 0.85 -8.63 6.66
C PRO A 193 1.35 -9.60 7.73
N ASN A 194 2.54 -9.35 8.26
CA ASN A 194 3.17 -10.14 9.32
C ASN A 194 3.54 -11.57 8.93
N HIS A 195 3.63 -11.86 7.63
CA HIS A 195 4.09 -13.15 7.11
C HIS A 195 5.29 -12.96 6.19
N ILE A 196 6.18 -13.93 6.20
CA ILE A 196 7.24 -14.10 5.22
C ILE A 196 6.75 -15.11 4.20
N LEU A 197 6.83 -14.77 2.93
CA LEU A 197 6.69 -15.71 1.84
C LEU A 197 8.07 -16.28 1.55
N SER A 198 8.25 -17.58 1.67
CA SER A 198 9.48 -18.29 1.28
C SER A 198 9.20 -19.16 0.08
N LEU A 199 9.93 -18.94 -1.00
CA LEU A 199 9.95 -19.79 -2.20
C LEU A 199 11.18 -20.69 -2.14
N SER A 200 10.98 -22.00 -2.22
CA SER A 200 12.05 -22.96 -2.49
C SER A 200 12.36 -22.98 -3.98
N CYS A 201 13.58 -22.59 -4.35
CA CYS A 201 14.00 -22.58 -5.76
C CYS A 201 14.03 -23.98 -6.38
N ALA A 202 14.37 -25.01 -5.60
CA ALA A 202 14.43 -26.39 -6.08
C ALA A 202 13.07 -27.06 -6.26
N GLU A 203 12.11 -26.74 -5.39
CA GLU A 203 10.79 -27.39 -5.36
C GLU A 203 9.70 -26.56 -6.04
N HIS A 204 9.96 -25.30 -6.35
CA HIS A 204 8.98 -24.31 -6.83
C HIS A 204 7.73 -24.23 -5.93
N THR A 205 7.94 -24.34 -4.61
CA THR A 205 6.86 -24.30 -3.63
C THR A 205 6.94 -23.06 -2.78
N CYS A 206 5.78 -22.47 -2.49
CA CYS A 206 5.65 -21.28 -1.66
C CYS A 206 5.14 -21.66 -0.27
N LYS A 207 5.77 -21.09 0.77
CA LYS A 207 5.35 -21.24 2.15
C LYS A 207 5.17 -19.88 2.81
N LEU A 208 4.04 -19.67 3.45
CA LEU A 208 3.80 -18.52 4.32
C LEU A 208 4.13 -18.87 5.76
N THR A 209 4.96 -18.06 6.39
CA THR A 209 5.30 -18.20 7.80
C THR A 209 5.01 -16.90 8.53
N ARG A 210 4.14 -16.96 9.53
CA ARG A 210 3.87 -15.81 10.39
C ARG A 210 5.06 -15.55 11.30
N PHE A 211 5.58 -14.32 11.28
CA PHE A 211 6.73 -13.93 12.10
C PHE A 211 6.38 -12.93 13.20
N TYR A 212 5.31 -12.16 13.04
CA TYR A 212 4.89 -11.18 14.06
C TYR A 212 3.55 -11.62 14.70
N PRO A 213 3.39 -11.46 16.02
CA PRO A 213 4.37 -10.93 16.97
C PRO A 213 5.53 -11.90 17.21
N PHE A 214 6.74 -11.36 17.39
CA PHE A 214 7.96 -12.17 17.63
C PHE A 214 7.95 -12.89 18.98
N ARG A 215 7.11 -12.43 19.91
CA ARG A 215 6.95 -12.95 21.27
C ARG A 215 5.52 -12.68 21.75
N ASP A 216 5.15 -13.30 22.84
CA ASP A 216 3.90 -12.96 23.52
C ASP A 216 3.94 -11.49 23.94
N LEU A 217 2.89 -10.77 23.61
CA LEU A 217 2.77 -9.36 23.97
C LEU A 217 2.41 -9.25 25.44
N GLU A 218 3.23 -8.53 26.19
CA GLU A 218 2.96 -8.20 27.60
C GLU A 218 1.81 -7.21 27.66
N LYS A 219 0.95 -7.40 28.67
CA LYS A 219 -0.14 -6.45 28.92
C LYS A 219 0.40 -5.26 29.69
N VAL A 220 0.07 -4.08 29.23
CA VAL A 220 0.27 -2.85 29.97
C VAL A 220 -0.65 -2.88 31.20
N THR A 221 -0.08 -2.85 32.41
CA THR A 221 -0.79 -3.06 33.66
C THR A 221 -0.82 -1.84 34.57
N SER A 222 0.09 -0.89 34.38
CA SER A 222 0.14 0.35 35.17
C SER A 222 -0.04 1.60 34.28
N LYS A 223 -0.38 2.71 34.93
CA LYS A 223 -0.48 3.99 34.25
C LYS A 223 0.90 4.49 33.79
N GLU A 224 1.91 4.31 34.60
CA GLU A 224 3.30 4.71 34.31
C GLU A 224 3.84 3.95 33.08
N GLU A 225 3.53 2.66 32.99
CA GLU A 225 3.90 1.86 31.82
C GLU A 225 3.13 2.29 30.56
N TYR A 226 1.83 2.57 30.70
CA TYR A 226 1.02 3.11 29.61
C TYR A 226 1.59 4.45 29.11
N ASP A 227 1.87 5.39 30.01
CA ASP A 227 2.40 6.70 29.65
C ASP A 227 3.76 6.59 28.95
N ARG A 228 4.63 5.66 29.40
CA ARG A 228 5.91 5.36 28.75
C ARG A 228 5.73 4.82 27.34
N VAL A 229 4.81 3.88 27.12
CA VAL A 229 4.53 3.31 25.81
C VAL A 229 3.99 4.38 24.86
N ILE A 230 3.05 5.21 25.30
CA ILE A 230 2.49 6.30 24.50
C ILE A 230 3.56 7.32 24.14
N SER A 231 4.42 7.71 25.09
CA SER A 231 5.55 8.62 24.80
C SER A 231 6.49 8.05 23.74
N LYS A 232 6.81 6.75 23.85
CA LYS A 232 7.68 6.09 22.86
C LYS A 232 7.05 6.03 21.47
N ILE A 233 5.75 5.75 21.38
CA ILE A 233 5.02 5.79 20.10
C ILE A 233 5.05 7.21 19.52
N ALA A 234 4.81 8.23 20.35
CA ALA A 234 4.84 9.62 19.91
C ALA A 234 6.24 10.04 19.39
N GLU A 235 7.31 9.63 20.07
CA GLU A 235 8.69 9.84 19.62
C GLU A 235 8.95 9.20 18.25
N ILE A 236 8.57 7.94 18.06
CA ILE A 236 8.77 7.21 16.79
C ILE A 236 7.98 7.88 15.66
N LEU A 237 6.73 8.28 15.91
CA LEU A 237 5.90 8.94 14.92
C LEU A 237 6.46 10.33 14.56
N HIS A 238 6.90 11.10 15.56
CA HIS A 238 7.53 12.40 15.33
C HIS A 238 8.83 12.24 14.51
N GLU A 239 9.69 11.30 14.87
CA GLU A 239 10.90 11.00 14.12
C GLU A 239 10.58 10.58 12.68
N THR A 240 9.56 9.77 12.47
CA THR A 240 9.08 9.41 11.12
C THR A 240 8.68 10.65 10.32
N MET A 241 7.95 11.60 10.94
CA MET A 241 7.58 12.85 10.27
C MET A 241 8.81 13.71 9.93
N ARG A 242 9.81 13.77 10.82
CA ARG A 242 11.08 14.44 10.56
C ARG A 242 11.79 13.85 9.36
N LEU A 243 11.93 12.50 9.31
CA LEU A 243 12.56 11.81 8.19
C LEU A 243 11.82 12.01 6.86
N ILE A 244 10.48 12.05 6.89
CA ILE A 244 9.66 12.36 5.71
C ILE A 244 9.96 13.78 5.23
N SER A 245 10.02 14.76 6.14
CA SER A 245 10.27 16.16 5.78
C SER A 245 11.69 16.38 5.25
N GLU A 246 12.67 15.64 5.70
CA GLU A 246 14.04 15.69 5.19
C GLU A 246 14.20 15.01 3.82
N LYS A 247 13.42 13.95 3.58
CA LYS A 247 13.48 13.21 2.33
C LYS A 247 12.77 13.90 1.17
N TRP A 248 11.64 14.55 1.45
CA TRP A 248 10.75 15.09 0.43
C TRP A 248 10.60 16.62 0.56
N ASP A 249 10.61 17.29 -0.58
CA ASP A 249 10.39 18.72 -0.62
C ASP A 249 8.91 19.05 -0.37
N HIS A 250 8.62 19.60 0.79
CA HIS A 250 7.29 20.04 1.23
C HIS A 250 6.18 18.98 0.98
N PRO A 251 6.27 17.79 1.59
CA PRO A 251 5.21 16.79 1.48
C PRO A 251 3.90 17.34 2.05
N SER A 252 2.77 16.86 1.53
CA SER A 252 1.46 17.40 1.91
C SER A 252 0.80 16.54 2.99
N ILE A 253 0.18 17.19 3.97
CA ILE A 253 -0.69 16.56 4.96
C ILE A 253 -2.14 16.90 4.62
N SER A 254 -2.96 15.87 4.34
CA SER A 254 -4.40 16.08 4.19
C SER A 254 -5.04 16.24 5.56
N MET A 255 -5.81 17.31 5.73
CA MET A 255 -6.45 17.67 7.00
C MET A 255 -7.96 17.49 6.94
N THR A 256 -8.54 17.02 8.02
CA THR A 256 -9.98 16.91 8.26
C THR A 256 -10.30 17.29 9.71
N GLY A 257 -11.59 17.36 10.06
CA GLY A 257 -12.01 17.50 11.46
C GLY A 257 -11.79 16.24 12.31
N GLY A 258 -11.37 15.11 11.69
CA GLY A 258 -11.20 13.82 12.33
C GLY A 258 -10.03 13.75 13.32
N MET A 259 -10.06 12.77 14.22
CA MET A 259 -9.00 12.57 15.22
C MET A 259 -7.70 12.10 14.57
N ASP A 260 -7.78 11.27 13.53
CA ASP A 260 -6.60 10.64 12.91
C ASP A 260 -5.72 11.68 12.22
N SER A 261 -6.31 12.58 11.41
CA SER A 261 -5.57 13.67 10.78
C SER A 261 -4.97 14.64 11.80
N LYS A 262 -5.67 14.90 12.93
CA LYS A 262 -5.12 15.70 14.03
C LYS A 262 -3.94 15.01 14.72
N THR A 263 -3.97 13.69 14.85
CA THR A 263 -2.83 12.94 15.40
C THR A 263 -1.61 13.04 14.48
N THR A 264 -1.79 12.87 13.17
CA THR A 264 -0.70 13.06 12.19
C THR A 264 -0.14 14.47 12.25
N LEU A 265 -1.01 15.48 12.31
CA LEU A 265 -0.60 16.88 12.47
C LEU A 265 0.19 17.11 13.77
N ALA A 266 -0.26 16.53 14.88
CA ALA A 266 0.44 16.65 16.16
C ALA A 266 1.84 15.99 16.12
N CYS A 267 2.01 14.90 15.36
CA CYS A 267 3.32 14.28 15.15
C CYS A 267 4.28 15.16 14.33
N ALA A 268 3.78 16.15 13.57
CA ALA A 268 4.58 17.13 12.85
C ALA A 268 4.90 18.40 13.69
N ASN A 269 4.60 18.40 15.00
CA ASN A 269 4.85 19.55 15.86
C ASN A 269 6.34 19.95 15.84
N GLY A 270 6.62 21.24 15.62
CA GLY A 270 7.98 21.77 15.44
C GLY A 270 8.54 21.63 14.01
N LEU A 271 7.78 21.01 13.09
CA LEU A 271 8.16 20.81 11.69
C LEU A 271 7.11 21.40 10.72
N TYR A 272 6.21 22.25 11.20
CA TYR A 272 5.05 22.68 10.42
C TYR A 272 5.41 23.40 9.13
N ASP A 273 6.49 24.13 9.09
CA ASP A 273 7.01 24.83 7.93
C ASP A 273 7.59 23.92 6.84
N GLN A 274 7.82 22.64 7.16
CA GLN A 274 8.33 21.63 6.24
C GLN A 274 7.21 20.95 5.43
N PHE A 275 5.95 21.20 5.77
CA PHE A 275 4.79 20.54 5.16
C PHE A 275 3.85 21.55 4.51
N ARG A 276 3.06 21.06 3.54
CA ARG A 276 1.90 21.76 2.98
C ARG A 276 0.63 21.14 3.55
N TYR A 277 -0.36 21.98 3.82
CA TYR A 277 -1.61 21.53 4.42
C TYR A 277 -2.78 21.78 3.49
N TYR A 278 -3.64 20.77 3.33
CA TYR A 278 -4.77 20.93 2.44
C TYR A 278 -5.97 20.08 2.88
N SER A 279 -7.13 20.49 2.37
CA SER A 279 -8.35 19.69 2.34
C SER A 279 -8.93 19.74 0.93
N TYR A 280 -9.90 18.89 0.64
CA TYR A 280 -10.67 18.99 -0.58
C TYR A 280 -12.16 18.89 -0.28
N ILE A 281 -12.98 19.49 -1.17
CA ILE A 281 -14.43 19.36 -1.20
C ILE A 281 -14.77 18.76 -2.56
N SER A 282 -15.17 17.50 -2.58
CA SER A 282 -15.56 16.75 -3.76
C SER A 282 -17.05 16.34 -3.75
N MET A 283 -17.70 16.57 -2.62
CA MET A 283 -19.13 16.44 -2.39
C MET A 283 -19.56 17.35 -1.22
N TYR A 284 -20.83 17.66 -1.15
CA TYR A 284 -21.36 18.54 -0.11
C TYR A 284 -21.02 18.11 1.32
N GLY A 285 -20.93 16.79 1.57
CA GLY A 285 -20.57 16.24 2.88
C GLY A 285 -19.14 16.52 3.32
N ASP A 286 -18.21 16.90 2.43
CA ASP A 286 -16.82 17.15 2.76
C ASP A 286 -16.60 18.54 3.39
N LYS A 287 -17.54 19.47 3.17
CA LYS A 287 -17.39 20.87 3.59
C LYS A 287 -17.17 21.05 5.11
N PRO A 288 -17.92 20.39 6.01
CA PRO A 288 -17.70 20.52 7.45
C PRO A 288 -16.29 20.09 7.88
N ASP A 289 -15.73 19.06 7.26
CA ASP A 289 -14.36 18.59 7.53
C ASP A 289 -13.31 19.60 7.04
N ALA A 290 -13.50 20.18 5.85
CA ALA A 290 -12.61 21.21 5.33
C ALA A 290 -12.67 22.51 6.16
N ASP A 291 -13.87 22.94 6.59
CA ASP A 291 -14.05 24.09 7.47
C ASP A 291 -13.40 23.89 8.86
N ALA A 292 -13.46 22.66 9.40
CA ALA A 292 -12.80 22.31 10.65
C ALA A 292 -11.27 22.29 10.50
N ALA A 293 -10.78 21.74 9.37
CA ALA A 293 -9.35 21.74 9.05
C ALA A 293 -8.77 23.16 8.94
N ALA A 294 -9.48 24.07 8.26
CA ALA A 294 -9.08 25.47 8.14
C ALA A 294 -8.94 26.13 9.54
N LYS A 295 -9.90 25.93 10.44
CA LYS A 295 -9.84 26.45 11.82
C LYS A 295 -8.66 25.89 12.62
N ILE A 296 -8.32 24.62 12.42
CA ILE A 296 -7.16 24.00 13.07
C ILE A 296 -5.89 24.62 12.53
N ALA A 297 -5.78 24.79 11.21
CA ALA A 297 -4.63 25.43 10.58
C ALA A 297 -4.40 26.86 11.07
N ASP A 298 -5.48 27.66 11.14
CA ASP A 298 -5.45 29.02 11.71
C ASP A 298 -4.95 29.01 13.16
N ALA A 299 -5.40 28.07 13.97
CA ALA A 299 -5.05 27.98 15.38
C ALA A 299 -3.58 27.63 15.61
N ILE A 300 -2.94 26.92 14.70
CA ILE A 300 -1.51 26.56 14.78
C ILE A 300 -0.62 27.46 13.89
N GLY A 301 -1.23 28.40 13.14
CA GLY A 301 -0.51 29.39 12.35
C GLY A 301 0.10 28.85 11.05
N VAL A 302 -0.51 27.84 10.41
CA VAL A 302 -0.05 27.28 9.14
C VAL A 302 -0.97 27.67 7.98
N GLU A 303 -0.40 27.83 6.79
CA GLU A 303 -1.17 28.04 5.57
C GLU A 303 -1.93 26.75 5.20
N HIS A 304 -3.23 26.87 4.94
CA HIS A 304 -4.09 25.75 4.55
C HIS A 304 -4.83 26.06 3.25
N LYS A 305 -4.84 25.09 2.34
CA LYS A 305 -5.51 25.23 1.05
C LYS A 305 -6.67 24.25 0.91
N THR A 306 -7.87 24.77 0.60
CA THR A 306 -9.02 23.95 0.28
C THR A 306 -9.19 23.88 -1.24
N TYR A 307 -9.14 22.65 -1.80
CA TYR A 307 -9.41 22.38 -3.21
C TYR A 307 -10.87 22.02 -3.42
N VAL A 308 -11.56 22.73 -4.30
CA VAL A 308 -12.94 22.43 -4.67
C VAL A 308 -12.94 21.65 -5.98
N ILE A 309 -13.48 20.44 -5.94
CA ILE A 309 -13.52 19.51 -7.06
C ILE A 309 -14.97 19.42 -7.53
N SER A 310 -15.23 19.61 -8.80
CA SER A 310 -16.59 19.57 -9.35
C SER A 310 -17.26 18.21 -9.08
N GLU A 311 -18.54 18.26 -8.71
CA GLU A 311 -19.38 17.05 -8.57
C GLU A 311 -19.94 16.59 -9.93
N ASN A 312 -19.84 17.42 -10.97
CA ASN A 312 -20.34 17.10 -12.30
C ASN A 312 -19.32 16.25 -13.09
N ASN A 313 -19.74 15.07 -13.54
CA ASN A 313 -18.91 14.19 -14.34
C ASN A 313 -18.54 14.78 -15.72
N GLU A 314 -19.39 15.66 -16.27
CA GLU A 314 -19.18 16.29 -17.58
C GLU A 314 -17.94 17.20 -17.59
N ASP A 315 -17.51 17.69 -16.42
CA ASP A 315 -16.28 18.50 -16.30
C ASP A 315 -15.00 17.64 -16.43
N PHE A 316 -15.15 16.31 -16.54
CA PHE A 316 -14.05 15.34 -16.61
C PHE A 316 -14.24 14.41 -17.83
N ALA A 317 -13.91 14.90 -19.02
CA ALA A 317 -14.12 14.17 -20.28
C ALA A 317 -13.48 12.76 -20.30
N ASP A 318 -12.34 12.59 -19.63
CA ASP A 318 -11.59 11.32 -19.60
C ASP A 318 -12.02 10.37 -18.47
N LEU A 319 -13.04 10.76 -17.69
CA LEU A 319 -13.50 9.97 -16.55
C LEU A 319 -13.84 8.52 -16.90
N PRO A 320 -14.55 8.20 -18.02
CA PRO A 320 -14.84 6.81 -18.38
C PRO A 320 -13.57 5.99 -18.69
N ILE A 321 -12.58 6.60 -19.33
CA ILE A 321 -11.31 5.97 -19.70
C ILE A 321 -10.53 5.63 -18.44
N ILE A 322 -10.35 6.63 -17.57
CA ILE A 322 -9.59 6.46 -16.31
C ILE A 322 -10.29 5.46 -15.40
N ARG A 323 -11.62 5.48 -15.31
CA ARG A 323 -12.39 4.48 -14.56
C ARG A 323 -12.06 3.08 -15.05
N SER A 324 -12.12 2.83 -16.35
CA SER A 324 -11.85 1.50 -16.93
C SER A 324 -10.44 1.01 -16.61
N ILE A 325 -9.44 1.89 -16.65
CA ILE A 325 -8.06 1.57 -16.28
C ILE A 325 -7.97 1.21 -14.79
N LEU A 326 -8.59 2.00 -13.92
CA LEU A 326 -8.55 1.75 -12.46
C LEU A 326 -9.29 0.46 -12.09
N GLU A 327 -10.45 0.20 -12.69
CA GLU A 327 -11.20 -1.05 -12.51
C GLU A 327 -10.38 -2.26 -12.96
N HIS A 328 -9.68 -2.14 -14.09
CA HIS A 328 -8.79 -3.20 -14.56
C HIS A 328 -7.63 -3.44 -13.57
N ASN A 329 -6.94 -2.39 -13.12
CA ASN A 329 -5.84 -2.50 -12.15
C ASN A 329 -6.30 -3.23 -10.86
N LEU A 330 -7.53 -2.97 -10.42
CA LEU A 330 -8.13 -3.62 -9.26
C LEU A 330 -8.69 -5.03 -9.58
N GLY A 331 -8.71 -5.42 -10.86
CA GLY A 331 -9.26 -6.69 -11.30
C GLY A 331 -10.77 -6.77 -11.19
N ASP A 332 -11.47 -5.66 -11.41
CA ASP A 332 -12.93 -5.52 -11.27
C ASP A 332 -13.46 -5.94 -9.89
N ILE A 333 -12.59 -5.94 -8.87
CA ILE A 333 -12.93 -6.39 -7.52
C ILE A 333 -13.63 -5.29 -6.72
N GLY A 334 -13.30 -4.04 -6.97
CA GLY A 334 -13.87 -2.90 -6.27
C GLY A 334 -14.74 -2.06 -7.18
N SER A 335 -15.77 -1.42 -6.65
CA SER A 335 -16.43 -0.34 -7.37
C SER A 335 -15.53 0.90 -7.31
N VAL A 336 -14.94 1.27 -8.42
CA VAL A 336 -14.34 2.60 -8.57
C VAL A 336 -15.48 3.59 -8.75
N ASN A 337 -15.79 4.37 -7.72
CA ASN A 337 -16.83 5.37 -7.82
C ASN A 337 -16.35 6.64 -8.53
N ASP A 338 -17.27 7.36 -9.14
CA ASP A 338 -16.97 8.57 -9.93
C ASP A 338 -16.27 9.64 -9.12
N ASN A 339 -16.61 9.79 -7.86
CA ASN A 339 -16.00 10.78 -6.99
C ASN A 339 -14.50 10.50 -6.81
N ASP A 340 -14.10 9.24 -6.65
CA ASP A 340 -12.67 8.88 -6.52
C ASP A 340 -11.92 9.10 -7.84
N VAL A 341 -12.57 8.83 -8.98
CA VAL A 341 -11.99 9.11 -10.30
C VAL A 341 -11.82 10.62 -10.52
N ARG A 342 -12.84 11.44 -10.20
CA ARG A 342 -12.77 12.90 -10.31
C ARG A 342 -11.65 13.49 -9.43
N LYS A 343 -11.53 13.05 -8.18
CA LYS A 343 -10.43 13.45 -7.28
C LYS A 343 -9.07 13.13 -7.90
N ARG A 344 -8.90 11.90 -8.39
CA ARG A 344 -7.65 11.49 -9.02
C ARG A 344 -7.33 12.30 -10.27
N LEU A 345 -8.28 12.52 -11.16
CA LEU A 345 -8.13 13.37 -12.34
C LEU A 345 -7.79 14.81 -11.99
N TYR A 346 -8.46 15.38 -10.99
CA TYR A 346 -8.19 16.74 -10.53
C TYR A 346 -6.73 16.91 -10.08
N PHE A 347 -6.25 16.03 -9.20
CA PHE A 347 -4.88 16.11 -8.69
C PHE A 347 -3.83 15.75 -9.75
N LEU A 348 -4.13 14.81 -10.64
CA LEU A 348 -3.28 14.48 -11.79
C LEU A 348 -3.11 15.70 -12.72
N ASN A 349 -4.21 16.35 -13.08
CA ASN A 349 -4.19 17.48 -14.03
C ASN A 349 -3.60 18.76 -13.43
N THR A 350 -3.77 18.98 -12.13
CA THR A 350 -3.27 20.17 -11.46
C THR A 350 -1.85 20.03 -10.89
N GLY A 351 -1.38 18.80 -10.65
CA GLY A 351 -0.11 18.56 -9.95
C GLY A 351 -0.04 19.18 -8.54
N ALA A 352 -1.23 19.48 -7.95
CA ALA A 352 -1.31 20.27 -6.72
C ALA A 352 -0.74 19.55 -5.48
N VAL A 353 -0.72 18.21 -5.50
CA VAL A 353 -0.20 17.36 -4.43
C VAL A 353 0.69 16.30 -5.07
N SER A 354 1.98 16.31 -4.77
CA SER A 354 2.96 15.34 -5.29
C SER A 354 3.15 14.14 -4.38
N LEU A 355 3.22 14.37 -3.07
CA LEU A 355 3.31 13.36 -2.03
C LEU A 355 2.34 13.72 -0.91
N GLU A 356 1.63 12.72 -0.41
CA GLU A 356 0.68 12.88 0.68
C GLU A 356 1.03 11.98 1.86
N VAL A 357 1.05 12.56 3.06
CA VAL A 357 1.09 11.83 4.33
C VAL A 357 -0.35 11.63 4.79
N LYS A 358 -0.82 10.39 4.77
CA LYS A 358 -2.19 10.02 5.16
C LYS A 358 -2.25 9.34 6.51
N SER A 359 -3.29 9.67 7.26
CA SER A 359 -3.61 9.10 8.58
C SER A 359 -4.45 7.83 8.44
N TRP A 360 -3.93 6.80 7.78
CA TRP A 360 -4.64 5.54 7.61
C TRP A 360 -4.25 4.52 8.69
N VAL A 361 -5.09 3.49 8.85
CA VAL A 361 -4.88 2.35 9.77
C VAL A 361 -4.96 2.72 11.26
N SER A 362 -5.26 3.96 11.60
CA SER A 362 -5.40 4.41 13.00
C SER A 362 -6.54 3.71 13.76
N GLU A 363 -7.51 3.14 13.05
CA GLU A 363 -8.60 2.35 13.60
C GLU A 363 -8.11 1.15 14.43
N ILE A 364 -6.96 0.59 14.11
CA ILE A 364 -6.33 -0.50 14.89
C ILE A 364 -6.01 0.00 16.29
N GLY A 365 -5.36 1.16 16.41
CA GLY A 365 -5.04 1.77 17.72
C GLY A 365 -6.26 2.18 18.52
N ARG A 366 -7.36 2.53 17.85
CA ARG A 366 -8.64 2.91 18.50
C ARG A 366 -9.52 1.72 18.86
N ALA A 367 -9.07 0.48 18.60
CA ALA A 367 -9.85 -0.73 18.83
C ALA A 367 -11.29 -0.64 18.25
N ASN A 368 -11.40 -0.18 17.00
CA ASN A 368 -12.67 0.10 16.32
C ASN A 368 -13.64 -1.10 16.35
N TYR A 369 -13.10 -2.31 16.19
CA TYR A 369 -13.88 -3.54 16.26
C TYR A 369 -14.50 -3.76 17.64
N TYR A 370 -13.82 -3.35 18.70
CA TYR A 370 -14.35 -3.44 20.08
C TYR A 370 -15.66 -2.67 20.24
N LYS A 371 -15.74 -1.47 19.66
CA LYS A 371 -16.94 -0.63 19.71
C LYS A 371 -18.09 -1.21 18.89
N LYS A 372 -17.80 -1.80 17.73
CA LYS A 372 -18.82 -2.41 16.86
C LYS A 372 -19.58 -3.57 17.52
N PHE A 373 -18.92 -4.33 18.37
CA PHE A 373 -19.57 -5.46 19.07
C PHE A 373 -20.34 -5.10 20.31
N GLY A 374 -20.20 -3.89 20.82
CA GLY A 374 -20.78 -3.52 22.11
C GLY A 374 -20.26 -4.35 23.28
N PHE A 375 -19.13 -5.03 23.12
CA PHE A 375 -18.52 -5.82 24.18
C PHE A 375 -17.99 -4.90 25.29
N ARG A 376 -18.34 -5.17 26.52
CA ARG A 376 -17.71 -4.51 27.68
C ARG A 376 -16.28 -5.02 27.91
N LYS A 377 -15.97 -6.25 27.44
CA LYS A 377 -14.62 -6.82 27.44
C LYS A 377 -14.44 -7.63 26.16
N MET A 378 -13.28 -7.45 25.51
CA MET A 378 -12.94 -8.24 24.32
C MET A 378 -12.76 -9.71 24.72
N PRO A 379 -13.43 -10.67 24.06
CA PRO A 379 -13.17 -12.07 24.30
C PRO A 379 -11.75 -12.45 23.88
N HIS A 380 -11.10 -13.35 24.59
CA HIS A 380 -9.75 -13.80 24.27
C HIS A 380 -9.65 -14.50 22.90
N ARG A 381 -10.76 -15.06 22.43
CA ARG A 381 -10.86 -15.68 21.11
C ARG A 381 -12.21 -15.31 20.50
N LEU A 382 -12.19 -14.90 19.25
CA LEU A 382 -13.38 -14.68 18.45
C LEU A 382 -13.65 -15.94 17.64
N SER A 383 -14.88 -16.44 17.65
CA SER A 383 -15.30 -17.52 16.75
C SER A 383 -15.44 -16.98 15.33
N ALA A 384 -15.33 -17.84 14.32
CA ALA A 384 -15.57 -17.49 12.91
C ALA A 384 -16.95 -16.82 12.72
N ARG A 385 -17.99 -17.29 13.44
CA ARG A 385 -19.32 -16.70 13.41
C ARG A 385 -19.35 -15.28 13.99
N GLN A 386 -18.61 -15.02 15.06
CA GLN A 386 -18.49 -13.67 15.61
C GLN A 386 -17.72 -12.75 14.65
N MET A 387 -16.67 -13.25 13.99
CA MET A 387 -15.94 -12.51 12.97
C MET A 387 -16.82 -12.15 11.79
N THR A 388 -17.62 -13.09 11.26
CA THR A 388 -18.51 -12.82 10.12
C THR A 388 -19.68 -11.89 10.43
N THR A 389 -20.04 -11.68 11.71
CA THR A 389 -21.04 -10.67 12.11
C THR A 389 -20.43 -9.28 12.26
N MET A 390 -19.10 -9.13 12.14
CA MET A 390 -18.40 -7.85 12.16
C MET A 390 -18.41 -7.13 10.81
N TYR A 391 -18.59 -7.89 9.76
CA TYR A 391 -18.68 -7.44 8.39
C TYR A 391 -20.12 -7.54 7.86
#